data_7fd1c658b115d588cd2eff9fadd6d480
#
_entry.id   7fd1c658b115d588cd2eff9fadd6d480
#
_cell.length_a   1.000
_cell.length_b   1.000
_cell.length_c   1.000
_cell.angle_alpha   90.00
_cell.angle_beta   90.00
_cell.angle_gamma   90.00
#
_symmetry.space_group_name_H-M   'P 1'
#
loop_
_entity.id
_entity.type
_entity.pdbx_description
1 polymer ?
#
loop_
_entity_poly.entity_id
_entity_poly.type
_entity_poly.pdbx_seq_one_letter_code
_entity_poly.pdbx_strand_id
1 'polypeptide(L)'
;MTITEQKAFLRSYTGQAQAPADFAQRWQETAAALHPAVSCAPVAFGNPCGVYERLTVTFDGRSVTARVIRPAADGVHPLLLMYHDLNRGVRGW
;
A
#
# COMPACT_ATOMS: atom_id res chain seq x y z
N MET A 1 -28.02 -26.55 3.22
CA MET A 1 -27.27 -25.77 4.22
C MET A 1 -28.17 -24.67 4.77
N THR A 2 -28.34 -24.61 6.07
CA THR A 2 -29.10 -23.56 6.75
C THR A 2 -28.30 -22.25 6.79
N ILE A 3 -28.96 -21.14 7.09
CA ILE A 3 -28.28 -19.84 7.25
C ILE A 3 -27.24 -19.91 8.37
N THR A 4 -27.53 -20.62 9.45
CA THR A 4 -26.60 -20.80 10.57
C THR A 4 -25.35 -21.56 10.14
N GLU A 5 -25.51 -22.62 9.38
CA GLU A 5 -24.39 -23.41 8.83
C GLU A 5 -23.57 -22.61 7.83
N GLN A 6 -24.21 -21.82 6.97
CA GLN A 6 -23.53 -20.91 6.05
C GLN A 6 -22.68 -19.87 6.78
N LYS A 7 -23.22 -19.27 7.83
CA LYS A 7 -22.47 -18.30 8.64
C LYS A 7 -21.28 -18.94 9.35
N ALA A 8 -21.46 -20.14 9.89
CA ALA A 8 -20.37 -20.89 10.52
C ALA A 8 -19.27 -21.22 9.51
N PHE A 9 -19.65 -21.72 8.33
CA PHE A 9 -18.72 -22.00 7.23
C PHE A 9 -17.92 -20.74 6.83
N LEU A 10 -18.60 -19.63 6.58
CA LEU A 10 -17.92 -18.39 6.17
C LEU A 10 -16.96 -17.86 7.22
N ARG A 11 -17.28 -18.02 8.49
CA ARG A 11 -16.39 -17.60 9.59
C ARG A 11 -15.13 -18.46 9.71
N SER A 12 -15.22 -19.73 9.37
CA SER A 12 -14.10 -20.67 9.43
C SER A 12 -13.35 -20.81 8.11
N TYR A 13 -13.88 -20.27 7.02
CA TYR A 13 -13.30 -20.43 5.70
C TYR A 13 -12.04 -19.57 5.55
N THR A 14 -10.92 -20.23 5.32
CA THR A 14 -9.59 -19.58 5.14
C THR A 14 -9.08 -19.66 3.70
N GLY A 15 -9.92 -20.14 2.78
CA GLY A 15 -9.52 -20.37 1.39
C GLY A 15 -9.01 -21.79 1.15
N GLN A 16 -8.80 -22.12 -0.10
CA GLN A 16 -8.28 -23.44 -0.52
C GLN A 16 -6.80 -23.39 -0.89
N ALA A 17 -6.27 -22.19 -1.18
CA ALA A 17 -4.87 -22.04 -1.48
C ALA A 17 -4.03 -22.17 -0.21
N GLN A 18 -2.95 -22.91 -0.31
CA GLN A 18 -1.98 -23.03 0.78
C GLN A 18 -0.70 -22.31 0.40
N ALA A 19 -0.11 -21.60 1.37
CA ALA A 19 1.18 -20.99 1.16
C ALA A 19 2.27 -22.07 1.01
N PRO A 20 3.25 -21.90 0.11
CA PRO A 20 4.41 -22.76 0.06
C PRO A 20 5.16 -22.79 1.40
N ALA A 21 5.85 -23.90 1.69
CA ALA A 21 6.61 -24.03 2.95
C ALA A 21 7.65 -22.93 3.15
N ASP A 22 8.20 -22.40 2.05
CA ASP A 22 9.22 -21.35 2.03
C ASP A 22 8.65 -19.94 1.76
N PHE A 23 7.35 -19.74 1.93
CA PHE A 23 6.65 -18.48 1.61
C PHE A 23 7.30 -17.27 2.30
N ALA A 24 7.48 -17.34 3.61
CA ALA A 24 8.08 -16.24 4.37
C ALA A 24 9.53 -15.97 3.95
N GLN A 25 10.31 -17.03 3.73
CA GLN A 25 11.69 -16.91 3.27
C GLN A 25 11.78 -16.24 1.90
N ARG A 26 10.96 -16.65 0.94
CA ARG A 26 10.91 -16.04 -0.41
C ARG A 26 10.59 -14.56 -0.35
N TRP A 27 9.65 -14.17 0.49
CA TRP A 27 9.30 -12.76 0.66
C TRP A 27 10.43 -11.95 1.31
N GLN A 28 11.09 -12.51 2.31
CA GLN A 28 12.25 -11.86 2.94
C GLN A 28 13.41 -11.68 1.95
N GLU A 29 13.74 -12.68 1.17
CA GLU A 29 14.78 -12.62 0.17
C GLU A 29 14.45 -11.61 -0.94
N THR A 30 13.22 -11.60 -1.42
CA THR A 30 12.76 -10.64 -2.42
C THR A 30 12.82 -9.21 -1.89
N ALA A 31 12.35 -8.97 -0.68
CA ALA A 31 12.41 -7.65 -0.06
C ALA A 31 13.85 -7.18 0.16
N ALA A 32 14.74 -8.07 0.58
CA ALA A 32 16.15 -7.75 0.79
C ALA A 32 16.89 -7.45 -0.53
N ALA A 33 16.45 -8.04 -1.64
CA ALA A 33 17.03 -7.81 -2.96
C ALA A 33 16.52 -6.51 -3.62
N LEU A 34 15.46 -5.91 -3.12
CA LEU A 34 14.93 -4.65 -3.63
C LEU A 34 15.77 -3.46 -3.14
N HIS A 35 16.25 -2.67 -4.07
CA HIS A 35 16.98 -1.44 -3.80
C HIS A 35 16.28 -0.28 -4.50
N PRO A 36 15.13 0.19 -3.98
CA PRO A 36 14.38 1.24 -4.65
C PRO A 36 15.09 2.59 -4.52
N ALA A 37 15.09 3.34 -5.60
CA ALA A 37 15.42 4.76 -5.59
C ALA A 37 14.12 5.57 -5.44
N VAL A 38 14.11 6.52 -4.53
CA VAL A 38 12.94 7.33 -4.22
C VAL A 38 13.24 8.79 -4.47
N SER A 39 12.37 9.46 -5.21
CA SER A 39 12.41 10.91 -5.41
C SER A 39 11.06 11.54 -5.06
N CYS A 40 11.10 12.77 -4.53
CA CYS A 40 9.91 13.53 -4.17
C CYS A 40 9.91 14.85 -4.94
N ALA A 41 8.74 15.25 -5.40
CA ALA A 41 8.51 16.54 -6.03
C ALA A 41 7.29 17.22 -5.40
N PRO A 42 7.38 18.50 -5.02
CA PRO A 42 6.23 19.19 -4.46
C PRO A 42 5.12 19.35 -5.51
N VAL A 43 3.89 19.31 -5.06
CA VAL A 43 2.70 19.54 -5.86
C VAL A 43 1.90 20.66 -5.21
N ALA A 44 1.33 21.55 -6.03
CA ALA A 44 0.47 22.60 -5.52
C ALA A 44 -0.72 22.00 -4.75
N PHE A 45 -0.90 22.50 -3.53
CA PHE A 45 -1.95 22.04 -2.62
C PHE A 45 -2.64 23.25 -2.00
N GLY A 46 -3.93 23.37 -2.23
CA GLY A 46 -4.70 24.54 -1.83
C GLY A 46 -4.97 24.66 -0.32
N ASN A 47 -4.52 23.70 0.49
CA ASN A 47 -4.75 23.70 1.93
C ASN A 47 -3.43 24.05 2.66
N PRO A 48 -3.36 25.18 3.42
CA PRO A 48 -2.16 25.58 4.11
C PRO A 48 -1.79 24.66 5.29
N CYS A 49 -2.70 23.81 5.74
CA CYS A 49 -2.44 22.85 6.82
C CYS A 49 -1.72 21.59 6.36
N GLY A 50 -1.51 21.41 5.06
CA GLY A 50 -0.90 20.23 4.49
C GLY A 50 0.17 20.52 3.46
N VAL A 51 1.05 19.56 3.31
CA VAL A 51 2.08 19.52 2.25
C VAL A 51 1.77 18.32 1.36
N TYR A 52 1.76 18.55 0.05
CA TYR A 52 1.46 17.54 -0.93
C TYR A 52 2.68 17.31 -1.83
N GLU A 53 3.08 16.06 -1.95
CA GLU A 53 4.24 15.67 -2.74
C GLU A 53 3.90 14.49 -3.63
N ARG A 54 4.52 14.45 -4.80
CA ARG A 54 4.53 13.27 -5.67
C ARG A 54 5.80 12.47 -5.38
N LEU A 55 5.61 11.22 -5.04
CA LEU A 55 6.67 10.28 -4.80
C LEU A 55 6.86 9.41 -6.03
N THR A 56 8.06 9.28 -6.51
CA THR A 56 8.41 8.32 -7.57
C THR A 56 9.36 7.29 -7.01
N VAL A 57 8.96 6.04 -7.07
CA VAL A 57 9.77 4.89 -6.63
C VAL A 57 10.20 4.12 -7.85
N THR A 58 11.49 3.95 -8.03
CA THR A 58 12.08 3.24 -9.17
C THR A 58 12.81 1.99 -8.68
N PHE A 59 12.49 0.85 -9.26
CA PHE A 59 13.14 -0.43 -9.00
C PHE A 59 13.06 -1.32 -10.25
N ASP A 60 14.10 -2.10 -10.50
CA ASP A 60 14.19 -3.00 -11.67
C ASP A 60 13.82 -2.33 -13.00
N GLY A 61 14.26 -1.09 -13.22
CA GLY A 61 13.94 -0.33 -14.43
C GLY A 61 12.48 0.08 -14.56
N ARG A 62 11.67 -0.09 -13.51
CA ARG A 62 10.26 0.30 -13.45
C ARG A 62 10.08 1.44 -12.47
N SER A 63 9.09 2.28 -12.73
CA SER A 63 8.72 3.37 -11.84
C SER A 63 7.26 3.29 -11.44
N VAL A 64 7.02 3.53 -10.16
CA VAL A 64 5.69 3.63 -9.57
C VAL A 64 5.54 5.01 -8.97
N THR A 65 4.41 5.66 -9.20
CA THR A 65 4.09 6.96 -8.64
C THR A 65 3.13 6.81 -7.48
N ALA A 66 3.47 7.44 -6.37
CA ALA A 66 2.60 7.56 -5.21
C ALA A 66 2.37 9.03 -4.87
N ARG A 67 1.40 9.29 -4.03
CA ARG A 67 1.10 10.62 -3.51
C ARG A 67 1.21 10.61 -2.01
N VAL A 68 1.85 11.64 -1.47
CA VAL A 68 2.04 11.81 -0.04
C VAL A 68 1.39 13.12 0.37
N ILE A 69 0.52 13.05 1.35
CA ILE A 69 -0.07 14.21 2.00
C ILE A 69 0.32 14.12 3.46
N ARG A 70 0.95 15.17 3.98
CA ARG A 70 1.35 15.23 5.38
C ARG A 70 0.96 16.57 6.00
N PRO A 71 0.73 16.61 7.31
CA PRO A 71 0.52 17.88 8.00
C PRO A 71 1.71 18.82 7.79
N ALA A 72 1.44 20.12 7.67
CA ALA A 72 2.49 21.12 7.59
C ALA A 72 3.23 21.31 8.93
N ALA A 73 2.58 20.97 10.05
CA ALA A 73 3.18 21.03 11.37
C ALA A 73 4.26 19.94 11.54
N ASP A 74 5.37 20.31 12.19
CA ASP A 74 6.41 19.35 12.55
C ASP A 74 5.92 18.37 13.61
N GLY A 75 6.56 17.21 13.66
CA GLY A 75 6.28 16.18 14.64
C GLY A 75 6.11 14.79 14.05
N VAL A 76 5.81 13.84 14.92
CA VAL A 76 5.51 12.46 14.54
C VAL A 76 4.01 12.33 14.32
N HIS A 77 3.63 11.80 13.17
CA HIS A 77 2.25 11.62 12.79
C HIS A 77 1.96 10.16 12.43
N PRO A 78 0.73 9.68 12.65
CA PRO A 78 0.33 8.36 12.17
C PRO A 78 0.47 8.26 10.65
N LEU A 79 0.87 7.08 10.17
CA LEU A 79 0.96 6.79 8.74
C LEU A 79 -0.25 5.96 8.29
N LEU A 80 -0.93 6.45 7.26
CA LEU A 80 -1.98 5.71 6.58
C LEU A 80 -1.52 5.37 5.16
N LEU A 81 -1.43 4.09 4.84
CA LEU A 81 -1.13 3.61 3.50
C LEU A 81 -2.44 3.20 2.82
N MET A 82 -2.68 3.74 1.63
CA MET A 82 -3.88 3.47 0.85
C MET A 82 -3.48 2.96 -0.54
N TYR A 83 -4.05 1.84 -0.92
CA TYR A 83 -3.87 1.24 -2.23
C TYR A 83 -5.19 1.29 -3.00
N HIS A 84 -5.14 1.71 -4.25
CA HIS A 84 -6.33 1.72 -5.08
C HIS A 84 -6.61 0.34 -5.69
N ASP A 85 -7.85 0.11 -6.06
CA ASP A 85 -8.30 -1.05 -6.79
C ASP A 85 -7.85 -1.06 -8.25
N LEU A 86 -8.03 -2.20 -8.89
CA LEU A 86 -7.89 -2.34 -10.32
C LEU A 86 -8.78 -1.32 -11.04
N ASN A 87 -8.25 -0.69 -12.09
CA ASN A 87 -8.92 0.36 -12.87
C ASN A 87 -9.25 1.63 -12.10
N ARG A 88 -8.65 1.83 -10.94
CA ARG A 88 -8.75 3.08 -10.18
C ARG A 88 -7.38 3.73 -10.02
N GLY A 89 -7.38 4.96 -9.59
CA GLY A 89 -6.18 5.71 -9.27
C GLY A 89 -6.35 6.47 -7.96
N VAL A 90 -5.33 7.22 -7.58
CA VAL A 90 -5.34 7.99 -6.34
C VAL A 90 -6.15 9.29 -6.42
N ARG A 91 -6.78 9.58 -7.55
CA ARG A 91 -7.62 10.76 -7.70
C ARG A 91 -8.83 10.70 -6.77
N GLY A 92 -9.13 11.80 -6.11
CA GLY A 92 -10.29 11.91 -5.22
C GLY A 92 -10.05 11.40 -3.80
N TRP A 93 -8.87 11.04 -3.47
CA TRP A 93 -8.47 10.73 -2.09
C TRP A 93 -7.95 11.97 -1.37
#